data_d2dcea5c5d46f2507959ab9996776eb2
#
_entry.id   d2dcea5c5d46f2507959ab9996776eb2
#
_cell.length_a   1.000
_cell.length_b   1.000
_cell.length_c   1.000
_cell.angle_alpha   90.00
_cell.angle_beta   90.00
_cell.angle_gamma   90.00
#
_symmetry.space_group_name_H-M   'P 1'
#
loop_
_entity.id
_entity.type
_entity.pdbx_description
1 polymer ?
#
loop_
_entity_poly.entity_id
_entity_poly.type
_entity_poly.pdbx_seq_one_letter_code
_entity_poly.pdbx_strand_id
1 'polypeptide(L)'
;MIGKLILGLALVVASPLAAQQAPAPGAGKAGKEAELLPPEPVVTQHTARIEGQAIPYTAEAGWLPIRDDGKLMAKMFYIAYTRNGVQDLGARPLIFSFNGGPGTASVWMHMGYTGPRRVSYDDDGFAQRPPIGLEDNPHSILDAADIVYIDPVATGFSRMVEGEEVHKYHGKLADIQSVAEFIHLYLVKKDRWMSP
;
A
#
# COMPACT_ATOMS: atom_id res chain seq x y z
N MET A 1 -40.71 -48.87 65.84
CA MET A 1 -40.49 -48.61 64.44
C MET A 1 -39.67 -47.31 64.33
N ILE A 2 -38.46 -47.44 63.88
CA ILE A 2 -37.41 -46.37 63.97
C ILE A 2 -37.40 -45.65 62.65
N GLY A 3 -37.77 -44.35 62.63
CA GLY A 3 -37.70 -43.52 61.47
C GLY A 3 -36.33 -42.85 61.39
N LYS A 4 -35.59 -43.11 60.36
CA LYS A 4 -34.29 -42.48 60.08
C LYS A 4 -34.46 -41.10 59.50
N LEU A 5 -33.91 -40.05 60.20
CA LEU A 5 -33.80 -38.70 59.76
C LEU A 5 -32.50 -38.57 58.89
N ILE A 6 -32.65 -38.24 57.62
CA ILE A 6 -31.50 -37.97 56.74
C ILE A 6 -31.32 -36.48 56.70
N LEU A 7 -30.19 -36.03 57.26
CA LEU A 7 -29.77 -34.62 57.24
C LEU A 7 -29.00 -34.37 55.95
N GLY A 8 -29.60 -33.65 55.01
CA GLY A 8 -28.92 -33.23 53.77
C GLY A 8 -28.03 -32.03 54.00
N LEU A 9 -26.72 -32.22 53.80
CA LEU A 9 -25.72 -31.17 53.86
C LEU A 9 -25.65 -30.49 52.49
N ALA A 10 -26.17 -29.29 52.36
CA ALA A 10 -26.04 -28.50 51.13
C ALA A 10 -24.65 -27.82 51.11
N LEU A 11 -23.80 -28.28 50.16
CA LEU A 11 -22.51 -27.69 49.88
C LEU A 11 -22.70 -26.46 48.98
N VAL A 12 -22.53 -25.25 49.52
CA VAL A 12 -22.52 -24.01 48.76
C VAL A 12 -21.11 -23.87 48.14
N VAL A 13 -20.99 -24.14 46.88
CA VAL A 13 -19.75 -23.86 46.11
C VAL A 13 -19.74 -22.38 45.76
N ALA A 14 -18.95 -21.58 46.46
CA ALA A 14 -18.66 -20.18 46.09
C ALA A 14 -17.75 -20.18 44.87
N SER A 15 -18.27 -19.79 43.72
CA SER A 15 -17.44 -19.50 42.53
C SER A 15 -16.59 -18.25 42.77
N PRO A 16 -15.29 -18.29 42.47
CA PRO A 16 -14.48 -17.08 42.56
C PRO A 16 -14.92 -16.08 41.47
N LEU A 17 -15.29 -14.90 41.90
CA LEU A 17 -15.57 -13.75 41.07
C LEU A 17 -14.24 -13.37 40.34
N ALA A 18 -14.12 -13.73 39.08
CA ALA A 18 -12.98 -13.29 38.26
C ALA A 18 -13.00 -11.77 38.18
N ALA A 19 -12.06 -11.13 38.86
CA ALA A 19 -11.84 -9.71 38.72
C ALA A 19 -11.45 -9.42 37.25
N GLN A 20 -12.37 -8.82 36.50
CA GLN A 20 -12.08 -8.26 35.19
C GLN A 20 -11.07 -7.12 35.38
N GLN A 21 -9.80 -7.39 35.10
CA GLN A 21 -8.79 -6.35 35.03
C GLN A 21 -9.19 -5.35 33.95
N ALA A 22 -9.37 -4.11 34.36
CA ALA A 22 -9.54 -3.00 33.43
C ALA A 22 -8.33 -2.96 32.45
N PRO A 23 -8.55 -2.73 31.12
CA PRO A 23 -7.45 -2.65 30.19
C PRO A 23 -6.49 -1.54 30.59
N ALA A 24 -5.19 -1.82 30.52
CA ALA A 24 -4.14 -0.86 30.84
C ALA A 24 -4.29 0.42 29.99
N PRO A 25 -4.06 1.64 30.58
CA PRO A 25 -4.17 2.89 29.82
C PRO A 25 -3.04 3.00 28.79
N GLY A 26 -3.32 2.62 27.57
CA GLY A 26 -2.39 2.52 26.44
C GLY A 26 -2.81 1.47 25.41
N ALA A 27 -3.45 0.40 25.84
CA ALA A 27 -3.89 -0.67 24.94
C ALA A 27 -4.95 -0.19 23.92
N GLY A 28 -5.77 0.79 24.26
CA GLY A 28 -6.78 1.37 23.36
C GLY A 28 -6.20 2.23 22.24
N LYS A 29 -5.06 2.91 22.46
CA LYS A 29 -4.38 3.72 21.43
C LYS A 29 -3.63 2.83 20.44
N ALA A 30 -2.88 1.84 20.94
CA ALA A 30 -2.15 0.90 20.11
C ALA A 30 -3.08 0.02 19.27
N GLY A 31 -4.23 -0.40 19.81
CA GLY A 31 -5.24 -1.16 19.06
C GLY A 31 -5.90 -0.35 17.93
N LYS A 32 -6.23 0.91 18.15
CA LYS A 32 -6.77 1.81 17.13
C LYS A 32 -5.75 2.14 16.04
N GLU A 33 -4.48 2.31 16.39
CA GLU A 33 -3.42 2.58 15.42
C GLU A 33 -3.13 1.34 14.57
N ALA A 34 -3.13 0.13 15.13
CA ALA A 34 -2.99 -1.12 14.39
C ALA A 34 -4.12 -1.33 13.37
N GLU A 35 -5.35 -0.93 13.67
CA GLU A 35 -6.49 -0.96 12.75
C GLU A 35 -6.35 0.05 11.59
N LEU A 36 -5.59 1.13 11.81
CA LEU A 36 -5.33 2.15 10.81
C LEU A 36 -4.14 1.84 9.89
N LEU A 37 -3.32 0.83 10.22
CA LEU A 37 -2.18 0.45 9.37
C LEU A 37 -2.65 -0.08 8.01
N PRO A 38 -1.83 0.11 6.95
CA PRO A 38 -2.14 -0.46 5.65
C PRO A 38 -2.19 -1.99 5.69
N PRO A 39 -3.06 -2.62 4.89
CA PRO A 39 -3.02 -4.06 4.68
C PRO A 39 -1.72 -4.47 3.97
N GLU A 40 -1.41 -5.76 4.02
CA GLU A 40 -0.29 -6.32 3.24
C GLU A 40 -0.50 -6.09 1.74
N PRO A 41 0.57 -5.80 1.00
CA PRO A 41 0.49 -5.61 -0.44
C PRO A 41 0.01 -6.85 -1.18
N VAL A 42 -0.76 -6.65 -2.23
CA VAL A 42 -1.12 -7.69 -3.19
C VAL A 42 0.00 -7.83 -4.20
N VAL A 43 0.51 -9.05 -4.37
CA VAL A 43 1.63 -9.37 -5.28
C VAL A 43 1.17 -10.36 -6.34
N THR A 44 1.43 -10.06 -7.60
CA THR A 44 1.08 -10.90 -8.74
C THR A 44 2.24 -11.02 -9.72
N GLN A 45 2.27 -12.11 -10.52
CA GLN A 45 3.30 -12.38 -11.51
C GLN A 45 2.73 -12.24 -12.91
N HIS A 46 3.46 -11.57 -13.78
CA HIS A 46 3.05 -11.26 -15.14
C HIS A 46 4.21 -11.36 -16.13
N THR A 47 3.86 -11.28 -17.40
CA THR A 47 4.81 -11.09 -18.51
C THR A 47 4.23 -10.05 -19.44
N ALA A 48 5.04 -9.10 -19.89
CA ALA A 48 4.70 -8.14 -20.93
C ALA A 48 5.70 -8.25 -22.09
N ARG A 49 5.23 -7.96 -23.30
CA ARG A 49 6.10 -7.86 -24.47
C ARG A 49 6.54 -6.40 -24.65
N ILE A 50 7.83 -6.14 -24.41
CA ILE A 50 8.43 -4.80 -24.50
C ILE A 50 9.51 -4.88 -25.60
N GLU A 51 9.45 -4.02 -26.61
CA GLU A 51 10.34 -4.03 -27.77
C GLU A 51 10.54 -5.44 -28.41
N GLY A 52 9.45 -6.22 -28.43
CA GLY A 52 9.46 -7.58 -28.98
C GLY A 52 9.99 -8.66 -28.01
N GLN A 53 10.54 -8.29 -26.85
CA GLN A 53 11.03 -9.21 -25.82
C GLN A 53 9.98 -9.52 -24.78
N ALA A 54 9.88 -10.78 -24.36
CA ALA A 54 9.04 -11.18 -23.24
C ALA A 54 9.74 -10.86 -21.92
N ILE A 55 9.24 -9.91 -21.17
CA ILE A 55 9.78 -9.46 -19.88
C ILE A 55 8.89 -9.99 -18.73
N PRO A 56 9.33 -11.02 -17.99
CA PRO A 56 8.63 -11.45 -16.79
C PRO A 56 8.83 -10.44 -15.67
N TYR A 57 7.76 -10.13 -14.94
CA TYR A 57 7.81 -9.15 -13.86
C TYR A 57 6.83 -9.48 -12.72
N THR A 58 7.12 -8.92 -11.58
CA THR A 58 6.25 -8.88 -10.41
C THR A 58 5.56 -7.53 -10.34
N ALA A 59 4.23 -7.55 -10.20
CA ALA A 59 3.43 -6.39 -9.86
C ALA A 59 3.05 -6.44 -8.38
N GLU A 60 3.28 -5.35 -7.67
CA GLU A 60 2.91 -5.19 -6.28
C GLU A 60 2.05 -3.94 -6.10
N ALA A 61 0.87 -4.09 -5.51
CA ALA A 61 -0.03 -2.99 -5.18
C ALA A 61 -0.25 -2.93 -3.67
N GLY A 62 -0.06 -1.76 -3.07
CA GLY A 62 -0.15 -1.63 -1.61
C GLY A 62 -0.12 -0.19 -1.15
N TRP A 63 0.02 -0.03 0.16
CA TRP A 63 0.12 1.27 0.82
C TRP A 63 1.32 1.30 1.75
N LEU A 64 1.94 2.48 1.89
CA LEU A 64 2.90 2.75 2.96
C LEU A 64 2.33 3.80 3.92
N PRO A 65 2.58 3.64 5.24
CA PRO A 65 2.13 4.59 6.25
C PRO A 65 3.04 5.83 6.24
N ILE A 66 2.47 7.00 6.03
CA ILE A 66 3.18 8.28 6.14
C ILE A 66 2.97 8.82 7.55
N ARG A 67 4.07 9.17 8.21
CA ARG A 67 4.08 9.64 9.59
C ARG A 67 4.69 11.04 9.69
N ASP A 68 4.23 11.78 10.69
CA ASP A 68 4.80 13.03 11.13
C ASP A 68 4.98 12.96 12.65
N ASP A 69 6.19 13.19 13.16
CA ASP A 69 6.54 12.99 14.56
C ASP A 69 6.04 11.66 15.18
N GLY A 70 6.14 10.57 14.38
CA GLY A 70 5.68 9.24 14.77
C GLY A 70 4.17 9.02 14.69
N LYS A 71 3.35 10.06 14.49
CA LYS A 71 1.90 9.96 14.31
C LYS A 71 1.56 9.57 12.87
N LEU A 72 0.71 8.55 12.69
CA LEU A 72 0.19 8.18 11.38
C LEU A 72 -0.70 9.31 10.82
N MET A 73 -0.33 9.82 9.66
CA MET A 73 -1.00 10.93 8.99
C MET A 73 -1.76 10.50 7.75
N ALA A 74 -1.19 9.59 6.97
CA ALA A 74 -1.78 9.12 5.73
C ALA A 74 -1.32 7.70 5.38
N LYS A 75 -2.02 7.07 4.43
CA LYS A 75 -1.61 5.86 3.73
C LYS A 75 -1.43 6.21 2.27
N MET A 76 -0.20 6.18 1.77
CA MET A 76 0.10 6.44 0.37
C MET A 76 0.09 5.14 -0.42
N PHE A 77 -0.77 5.11 -1.45
CA PHE A 77 -0.91 4.00 -2.37
C PHE A 77 0.21 4.00 -3.40
N TYR A 78 0.64 2.80 -3.78
CA TYR A 78 1.60 2.60 -4.86
C TYR A 78 1.30 1.34 -5.67
N ILE A 79 1.79 1.35 -6.91
CA ILE A 79 1.94 0.15 -7.74
C ILE A 79 3.40 0.08 -8.17
N ALA A 80 4.05 -1.04 -7.86
CA ALA A 80 5.45 -1.27 -8.22
C ALA A 80 5.57 -2.42 -9.22
N TYR A 81 6.44 -2.25 -10.20
CA TYR A 81 6.80 -3.26 -11.19
C TYR A 81 8.29 -3.55 -11.09
N THR A 82 8.62 -4.81 -10.81
CA THR A 82 10.00 -5.28 -10.69
C THR A 82 10.24 -6.39 -11.71
N ARG A 83 11.26 -6.23 -12.56
CA ARG A 83 11.65 -7.26 -13.52
C ARG A 83 12.18 -8.49 -12.80
N ASN A 84 11.69 -9.67 -13.17
CA ASN A 84 12.12 -10.93 -12.59
C ASN A 84 13.44 -11.41 -13.21
N GLY A 85 14.19 -12.23 -12.46
CA GLY A 85 15.43 -12.83 -12.92
C GLY A 85 16.65 -11.89 -12.92
N VAL A 86 16.54 -10.71 -12.32
CA VAL A 86 17.68 -9.80 -12.10
C VAL A 86 18.50 -10.30 -10.93
N GLN A 87 19.80 -10.54 -11.15
CA GLN A 87 20.70 -11.06 -10.11
C GLN A 87 21.11 -9.99 -9.09
N ASP A 88 21.36 -8.77 -9.56
CA ASP A 88 21.76 -7.62 -8.73
C ASP A 88 20.74 -6.50 -8.86
N LEU A 89 19.84 -6.45 -7.90
CA LEU A 89 18.84 -5.38 -7.82
C LEU A 89 19.47 -4.03 -7.42
N GLY A 90 20.62 -4.04 -6.74
CA GLY A 90 21.34 -2.83 -6.37
C GLY A 90 21.91 -2.09 -7.57
N ALA A 91 22.28 -2.80 -8.63
CA ALA A 91 22.77 -2.21 -9.89
C ALA A 91 21.63 -1.84 -10.86
N ARG A 92 20.39 -2.25 -10.57
CA ARG A 92 19.24 -1.96 -11.44
C ARG A 92 18.58 -0.63 -11.07
N PRO A 93 18.38 0.30 -12.03
CA PRO A 93 17.71 1.55 -11.77
C PRO A 93 16.31 1.38 -11.18
N LEU A 94 15.93 2.29 -10.27
CA LEU A 94 14.62 2.34 -9.65
C LEU A 94 14.02 3.73 -9.84
N ILE A 95 12.89 3.79 -10.54
CA ILE A 95 12.22 5.04 -10.88
C ILE A 95 10.97 5.19 -10.03
N PHE A 96 10.84 6.33 -9.35
CA PHE A 96 9.61 6.75 -8.71
C PHE A 96 8.87 7.72 -9.62
N SER A 97 7.63 7.40 -9.96
CA SER A 97 6.81 8.17 -10.88
C SER A 97 5.51 8.59 -10.23
N PHE A 98 5.17 9.86 -10.36
CA PHE A 98 3.91 10.41 -9.85
C PHE A 98 3.45 11.60 -10.69
N ASN A 99 2.15 11.84 -10.72
CA ASN A 99 1.58 13.01 -11.35
C ASN A 99 1.54 14.18 -10.37
N GLY A 100 1.74 15.38 -10.89
CA GLY A 100 1.58 16.62 -10.15
C GLY A 100 0.23 17.29 -10.39
N GLY A 101 0.12 18.58 -10.05
CA GLY A 101 -0.99 19.44 -10.40
C GLY A 101 -2.11 19.58 -9.39
N PRO A 102 -1.87 19.78 -8.08
CA PRO A 102 -2.28 18.85 -7.03
C PRO A 102 -3.64 18.20 -7.27
N GLY A 103 -3.79 16.95 -6.82
CA GLY A 103 -5.04 16.19 -6.93
C GLY A 103 -5.06 15.13 -8.04
N THR A 104 -3.99 14.97 -8.82
CA THR A 104 -3.94 13.99 -9.91
C THR A 104 -3.24 12.70 -9.47
N ALA A 105 -3.93 11.58 -9.63
CA ALA A 105 -3.38 10.24 -9.40
C ALA A 105 -2.37 9.85 -10.48
N SER A 106 -1.48 8.89 -10.16
CA SER A 106 -0.43 8.43 -11.07
C SER A 106 -0.92 7.57 -12.24
N VAL A 107 -2.22 7.30 -12.32
CA VAL A 107 -2.82 6.47 -13.35
C VAL A 107 -2.44 6.91 -14.78
N TRP A 108 -2.28 8.21 -15.02
CA TRP A 108 -1.92 8.74 -16.33
C TRP A 108 -0.50 8.35 -16.75
N MET A 109 0.47 8.45 -15.84
CA MET A 109 1.84 7.98 -16.10
C MET A 109 1.90 6.45 -16.16
N HIS A 110 1.14 5.77 -15.28
CA HIS A 110 1.11 4.34 -15.15
C HIS A 110 0.47 3.67 -16.37
N MET A 111 -0.85 3.84 -16.56
CA MET A 111 -1.64 3.14 -17.58
C MET A 111 -1.66 3.87 -18.92
N GLY A 112 -1.28 5.14 -18.94
CA GLY A 112 -1.29 5.96 -20.16
C GLY A 112 0.06 6.04 -20.86
N TYR A 113 1.19 5.80 -20.12
CA TYR A 113 2.49 6.13 -20.70
C TYR A 113 3.58 5.07 -20.46
N THR A 114 4.10 4.89 -19.25
CA THR A 114 5.36 4.16 -19.00
C THR A 114 5.20 2.77 -18.40
N GLY A 115 3.98 2.40 -17.95
CA GLY A 115 3.72 1.09 -17.35
C GLY A 115 3.90 -0.08 -18.33
N PRO A 116 4.05 -1.32 -17.84
CA PRO A 116 4.21 -2.51 -18.71
C PRO A 116 2.94 -2.84 -19.49
N ARG A 117 1.80 -2.37 -19.04
CA ARG A 117 0.51 -2.43 -19.72
C ARG A 117 -0.06 -1.02 -19.85
N ARG A 118 -0.72 -0.75 -20.95
CA ARG A 118 -1.36 0.56 -21.22
C ARG A 118 -2.80 0.36 -21.72
N VAL A 119 -3.59 1.43 -21.60
CA VAL A 119 -4.91 1.49 -22.25
C VAL A 119 -4.70 1.50 -23.76
N SER A 120 -5.54 0.74 -24.49
CA SER A 120 -5.50 0.74 -25.94
C SER A 120 -6.07 2.04 -26.50
N TYR A 121 -5.31 2.68 -27.39
CA TYR A 121 -5.71 3.86 -28.16
C TYR A 121 -5.70 3.54 -29.65
N ASP A 122 -6.46 4.28 -30.44
CA ASP A 122 -6.34 4.27 -31.89
C ASP A 122 -5.13 5.11 -32.36
N ASP A 123 -4.87 5.14 -33.67
CA ASP A 123 -3.73 5.84 -34.25
C ASP A 123 -3.82 7.38 -34.06
N ASP A 124 -5.00 7.90 -33.81
CA ASP A 124 -5.26 9.32 -33.54
C ASP A 124 -5.17 9.65 -32.04
N GLY A 125 -4.92 8.65 -31.18
CA GLY A 125 -4.77 8.79 -29.71
C GLY A 125 -6.10 8.84 -28.95
N PHE A 126 -7.21 8.45 -29.56
CA PHE A 126 -8.49 8.35 -28.87
C PHE A 126 -8.68 6.95 -28.27
N ALA A 127 -9.39 6.91 -27.15
CA ALA A 127 -9.76 5.63 -26.55
C ALA A 127 -10.66 4.82 -27.49
N GLN A 128 -10.37 3.53 -27.62
CA GLN A 128 -11.17 2.62 -28.43
C GLN A 128 -12.60 2.49 -27.89
N ARG A 129 -13.52 2.05 -28.77
CA ARG A 129 -14.89 1.77 -28.33
C ARG A 129 -14.89 0.65 -27.27
N PRO A 130 -15.79 0.72 -26.27
CA PRO A 130 -15.93 -0.37 -25.29
C PRO A 130 -16.18 -1.73 -25.95
N PRO A 131 -15.62 -2.83 -25.38
CA PRO A 131 -14.87 -2.87 -24.12
C PRO A 131 -13.44 -2.35 -24.29
N ILE A 132 -13.07 -1.38 -23.45
CA ILE A 132 -11.72 -0.83 -23.41
C ILE A 132 -10.79 -1.90 -22.84
N GLY A 133 -9.75 -2.25 -23.58
CA GLY A 133 -8.77 -3.25 -23.19
C GLY A 133 -7.47 -2.66 -22.66
N LEU A 134 -6.67 -3.53 -22.04
CA LEU A 134 -5.27 -3.26 -21.71
C LEU A 134 -4.42 -4.09 -22.67
N GLU A 135 -3.41 -3.46 -23.25
CA GLU A 135 -2.42 -4.11 -24.11
C GLU A 135 -1.02 -4.02 -23.50
N ASP A 136 -0.11 -4.86 -23.98
CA ASP A 136 1.30 -4.70 -23.64
C ASP A 136 1.81 -3.38 -24.17
N ASN A 137 2.60 -2.67 -23.36
CA ASN A 137 3.20 -1.42 -23.77
C ASN A 137 4.60 -1.68 -24.36
N PRO A 138 4.79 -1.62 -25.69
CA PRO A 138 6.08 -1.88 -26.30
C PRO A 138 7.15 -0.84 -25.95
N HIS A 139 6.74 0.32 -25.40
CA HIS A 139 7.62 1.42 -25.01
C HIS A 139 7.72 1.57 -23.47
N SER A 140 7.36 0.52 -22.73
CA SER A 140 7.56 0.53 -21.28
C SER A 140 9.04 0.54 -20.93
N ILE A 141 9.41 1.33 -19.93
CA ILE A 141 10.78 1.40 -19.43
C ILE A 141 11.15 0.24 -18.48
N LEU A 142 10.26 -0.73 -18.29
CA LEU A 142 10.50 -1.89 -17.41
C LEU A 142 11.62 -2.81 -17.91
N ASP A 143 12.00 -2.73 -19.16
CA ASP A 143 13.18 -3.43 -19.69
C ASP A 143 14.49 -2.87 -19.09
N ALA A 144 14.55 -1.57 -18.83
CA ALA A 144 15.75 -0.87 -18.33
C ALA A 144 15.72 -0.61 -16.80
N ALA A 145 14.56 -0.35 -16.21
CA ALA A 145 14.41 0.07 -14.81
C ALA A 145 13.20 -0.59 -14.15
N ASP A 146 13.25 -0.73 -12.82
CA ASP A 146 12.04 -1.00 -12.04
C ASP A 146 11.29 0.31 -11.79
N ILE A 147 9.96 0.24 -11.63
CA ILE A 147 9.12 1.44 -11.60
C ILE A 147 8.18 1.36 -10.42
N VAL A 148 8.05 2.46 -9.67
CA VAL A 148 7.08 2.63 -8.59
C VAL A 148 6.21 3.84 -8.90
N TYR A 149 4.94 3.60 -9.17
CA TYR A 149 3.93 4.65 -9.33
C TYR A 149 3.33 4.97 -7.98
N ILE A 150 3.39 6.24 -7.58
CA ILE A 150 2.92 6.72 -6.30
C ILE A 150 1.69 7.61 -6.52
N ASP A 151 0.61 7.36 -5.81
CA ASP A 151 -0.46 8.33 -5.68
C ASP A 151 -0.11 9.27 -4.53
N PRO A 152 0.21 10.55 -4.76
CA PRO A 152 0.42 11.52 -3.68
C PRO A 152 -0.75 11.56 -2.70
N VAL A 153 -0.53 12.04 -1.48
CA VAL A 153 -1.59 12.11 -0.45
C VAL A 153 -2.83 12.83 -0.99
N ALA A 154 -4.01 12.28 -0.69
CA ALA A 154 -5.31 12.75 -1.17
C ALA A 154 -5.56 12.61 -2.67
N THR A 155 -4.76 11.82 -3.39
CA THR A 155 -5.01 11.45 -4.78
C THR A 155 -5.26 9.96 -4.94
N GLY A 156 -5.85 9.53 -6.04
CA GLY A 156 -6.07 8.13 -6.39
C GLY A 156 -6.61 7.28 -5.24
N PHE A 157 -5.83 6.29 -4.83
CA PHE A 157 -6.15 5.40 -3.72
C PHE A 157 -5.47 5.78 -2.39
N SER A 158 -4.69 6.85 -2.36
CA SER A 158 -4.10 7.38 -1.13
C SER A 158 -5.14 8.05 -0.26
N ARG A 159 -5.07 7.83 1.06
CA ARG A 159 -6.04 8.35 2.02
C ARG A 159 -5.34 8.90 3.24
N MET A 160 -5.81 10.04 3.72
CA MET A 160 -5.44 10.57 5.03
C MET A 160 -6.15 9.81 6.14
N VAL A 161 -5.59 9.86 7.33
CA VAL A 161 -6.27 9.41 8.54
C VAL A 161 -7.43 10.35 8.84
N GLU A 162 -8.51 9.81 9.38
CA GLU A 162 -9.69 10.59 9.77
C GLU A 162 -9.31 11.72 10.74
N GLY A 163 -9.82 12.92 10.46
CA GLY A 163 -9.53 14.13 11.24
C GLY A 163 -8.33 14.94 10.75
N GLU A 164 -7.56 14.45 9.78
CA GLU A 164 -6.51 15.24 9.13
C GLU A 164 -7.06 16.08 7.97
N GLU A 165 -6.49 17.25 7.77
CA GLU A 165 -6.98 18.21 6.79
C GLU A 165 -6.21 18.15 5.46
N VAL A 166 -6.92 18.04 4.35
CA VAL A 166 -6.35 17.90 2.98
C VAL A 166 -5.39 19.03 2.65
N HIS A 167 -5.70 20.26 3.06
CA HIS A 167 -4.90 21.44 2.72
C HIS A 167 -3.48 21.37 3.27
N LYS A 168 -3.22 20.60 4.33
CA LYS A 168 -1.89 20.37 4.87
C LYS A 168 -0.95 19.72 3.85
N TYR A 169 -1.50 18.90 2.93
CA TYR A 169 -0.73 18.16 1.93
C TYR A 169 -0.72 18.81 0.55
N HIS A 170 -1.55 19.83 0.33
CA HIS A 170 -1.56 20.58 -0.93
C HIS A 170 -0.56 21.74 -0.92
N GLY A 171 0.22 21.91 0.14
CA GLY A 171 1.31 22.85 0.23
C GLY A 171 2.60 22.28 -0.35
N LYS A 172 3.40 23.08 -1.06
CA LYS A 172 4.64 22.67 -1.72
C LYS A 172 5.58 21.87 -0.80
N LEU A 173 5.77 22.29 0.44
CA LEU A 173 6.67 21.63 1.39
C LEU A 173 6.11 20.30 1.89
N ALA A 174 4.83 20.25 2.25
CA ALA A 174 4.20 19.05 2.77
C ALA A 174 4.06 17.95 1.70
N ASP A 175 3.82 18.33 0.46
CA ASP A 175 3.80 17.41 -0.68
C ASP A 175 5.20 16.79 -0.88
N ILE A 176 6.24 17.61 -0.94
CA ILE A 176 7.63 17.13 -1.05
C ILE A 176 8.00 16.22 0.12
N GLN A 177 7.65 16.58 1.35
CA GLN A 177 7.97 15.79 2.54
C GLN A 177 7.27 14.42 2.53
N SER A 178 5.99 14.36 2.17
CA SER A 178 5.24 13.11 2.14
C SER A 178 5.76 12.16 1.06
N VAL A 179 6.13 12.66 -0.12
CA VAL A 179 6.74 11.85 -1.17
C VAL A 179 8.15 11.40 -0.80
N ALA A 180 8.96 12.27 -0.18
CA ALA A 180 10.29 11.91 0.30
C ALA A 180 10.23 10.82 1.39
N GLU A 181 9.30 10.92 2.33
CA GLU A 181 9.04 9.90 3.34
C GLU A 181 8.64 8.57 2.71
N PHE A 182 7.74 8.60 1.71
CA PHE A 182 7.36 7.40 0.97
C PHE A 182 8.58 6.73 0.32
N ILE A 183 9.40 7.50 -0.41
CA ILE A 183 10.60 6.98 -1.09
C ILE A 183 11.55 6.35 -0.07
N HIS A 184 11.81 7.04 1.04
CA HIS A 184 12.63 6.53 2.12
C HIS A 184 12.11 5.18 2.64
N LEU A 185 10.83 5.10 3.01
CA LEU A 185 10.20 3.88 3.51
C LEU A 185 10.24 2.74 2.49
N TYR A 186 10.03 3.03 1.22
CA TYR A 186 10.09 2.05 0.14
C TYR A 186 11.50 1.50 -0.02
N LEU A 187 12.52 2.36 -0.07
CA LEU A 187 13.92 1.95 -0.18
C LEU A 187 14.37 1.07 0.98
N VAL A 188 13.97 1.41 2.22
CA VAL A 188 14.22 0.59 3.42
C VAL A 188 13.51 -0.75 3.31
N LYS A 189 12.20 -0.75 3.00
CA LYS A 189 11.38 -1.98 2.95
C LYS A 189 11.86 -2.96 1.88
N LYS A 190 12.39 -2.44 0.75
CA LYS A 190 12.79 -3.24 -0.42
C LYS A 190 14.30 -3.45 -0.53
N ASP A 191 15.08 -2.92 0.41
CA ASP A 191 16.55 -2.96 0.39
C ASP A 191 17.13 -2.45 -0.95
N ARG A 192 16.64 -1.28 -1.40
CA ARG A 192 16.99 -0.70 -2.71
C ARG A 192 17.84 0.58 -2.61
N TRP A 193 18.57 0.76 -1.48
CA TRP A 193 19.41 1.94 -1.27
C TRP A 193 20.57 2.12 -2.26
N MET A 194 21.06 1.01 -2.83
CA MET A 194 22.16 1.03 -3.79
C MET A 194 21.68 1.18 -5.23
N SER A 195 20.38 1.15 -5.49
CA SER A 195 19.84 1.33 -6.85
C SER A 195 20.07 2.74 -7.37
N PRO A 196 20.58 2.89 -8.60
CA PRO A 196 20.71 4.19 -9.25
C PRO A 196 19.35 4.79 -9.56
#